data_c729607fe654e8ae154392e968de41f7
#
_entry.id   c729607fe654e8ae154392e968de41f7
#
_cell.length_a   1.000
_cell.length_b   1.000
_cell.length_c   1.000
_cell.angle_alpha   90.00
_cell.angle_beta   90.00
_cell.angle_gamma   90.00
#
_symmetry.space_group_name_H-M   'P 1'
#
loop_
_entity.id
_entity.type
_entity.pdbx_description
1 polymer ?
#
loop_
_entity_poly.entity_id
_entity_poly.type
_entity_poly.pdbx_seq_one_letter_code
_entity_poly.pdbx_strand_id
1 'polypeptide(L)'
;MEPYRRYCWMIELLSREKLTREEICDRWEHSPLNDSHERLSRRTFIRDKQSIEDHFDLEIQYDPVYHTYSLMDTALLHSDSLLRYLLEQNRMTDLARLSKRMREKVVLEPLCTGSEQLPTLLEAMEAGVTVRFKYISDRTQHRVLALERMSDLQPTDLKIKPSAKMNPADFYQDCYGIIHDDSLPQKIRIKVYGPQVEYVRSVPFHESQVEEEQGDGYAVFSVFVRPSYDFVQQLLWNREQIEVLSPEGFRNQIIGMLRQMLGRYVP
;
A
#
# COMPACT_ATOMS: atom_id res chain seq x y z
N MET A 1 13.35 23.80 -6.99
CA MET A 1 12.09 23.07 -6.65
C MET A 1 12.16 21.71 -7.30
N GLU A 2 11.87 20.66 -6.57
CA GLU A 2 11.99 19.31 -7.11
C GLU A 2 10.90 19.08 -8.19
N PRO A 3 11.28 18.76 -9.42
CA PRO A 3 10.32 18.53 -10.51
C PRO A 3 9.28 17.46 -10.18
N TYR A 4 9.70 16.44 -9.44
CA TYR A 4 8.86 15.29 -9.04
C TYR A 4 7.56 15.70 -8.31
N ARG A 5 7.63 16.66 -7.38
CA ARG A 5 6.46 17.18 -6.66
C ARG A 5 5.42 17.81 -7.61
N ARG A 6 5.90 18.51 -8.63
CA ARG A 6 5.04 19.10 -9.65
C ARG A 6 4.42 18.05 -10.56
N TYR A 7 5.14 16.94 -10.82
CA TYR A 7 4.60 15.81 -11.57
C TYR A 7 3.45 15.16 -10.81
N CYS A 8 3.62 14.82 -9.55
CA CYS A 8 2.56 14.26 -8.71
C CYS A 8 1.33 15.18 -8.65
N TRP A 9 1.55 16.47 -8.45
CA TRP A 9 0.48 17.47 -8.47
C TRP A 9 -0.26 17.51 -9.81
N MET A 10 0.45 17.45 -10.92
CA MET A 10 -0.14 17.48 -12.27
C MET A 10 -0.93 16.19 -12.56
N ILE A 11 -0.41 15.04 -12.16
CA ILE A 11 -1.11 13.75 -12.27
C ILE A 11 -2.44 13.80 -11.51
N GLU A 12 -2.43 14.25 -10.26
CA GLU A 12 -3.65 14.38 -9.46
C GLU A 12 -4.66 15.36 -10.05
N LEU A 13 -4.20 16.46 -10.59
CA LEU A 13 -5.05 17.46 -11.20
C LEU A 13 -5.73 16.93 -12.46
N LEU A 14 -4.96 16.34 -13.38
CA LEU A 14 -5.44 15.83 -14.65
C LEU A 14 -6.21 14.50 -14.55
N SER A 15 -6.10 13.80 -13.42
CA SER A 15 -6.94 12.63 -13.13
C SER A 15 -8.40 12.98 -12.79
N ARG A 16 -8.63 14.23 -12.38
CA ARG A 16 -9.95 14.69 -11.93
C ARG A 16 -10.66 15.56 -12.95
N GLU A 17 -9.91 16.36 -13.70
CA GLU A 17 -10.45 17.41 -14.55
C GLU A 17 -9.73 17.48 -15.89
N LYS A 18 -10.46 17.88 -16.93
CA LYS A 18 -9.90 18.25 -18.24
C LYS A 18 -9.63 19.74 -18.25
N LEU A 19 -8.39 20.12 -18.41
CA LEU A 19 -7.96 21.51 -18.26
C LEU A 19 -7.11 21.96 -19.45
N THR A 20 -7.26 23.23 -19.83
CA THR A 20 -6.35 23.88 -20.76
C THR A 20 -4.98 24.08 -20.11
N ARG A 21 -3.95 24.23 -20.93
CA ARG A 21 -2.60 24.54 -20.42
C ARG A 21 -2.60 25.79 -19.55
N GLU A 22 -3.38 26.80 -19.91
CA GLU A 22 -3.43 28.06 -19.17
C GLU A 22 -4.03 27.89 -17.78
N GLU A 23 -5.12 27.14 -17.68
CA GLU A 23 -5.73 26.79 -16.39
C GLU A 23 -4.78 25.97 -15.51
N ILE A 24 -4.03 25.04 -16.09
CA ILE A 24 -3.01 24.28 -15.35
C ILE A 24 -1.93 25.21 -14.82
N CYS A 25 -1.43 26.14 -15.66
CA CYS A 25 -0.41 27.10 -15.26
C CYS A 25 -0.91 28.06 -14.16
N ASP A 26 -2.15 28.54 -14.26
CA ASP A 26 -2.77 29.40 -13.25
C ASP A 26 -2.96 28.67 -11.92
N ARG A 27 -3.45 27.44 -11.95
CA ARG A 27 -3.62 26.63 -10.74
C ARG A 27 -2.29 26.31 -10.07
N TRP A 28 -1.23 26.10 -10.86
CA TRP A 28 0.11 25.90 -10.30
C TRP A 28 0.63 27.16 -9.61
N GLU A 29 0.49 28.31 -10.25
CA GLU A 29 0.91 29.61 -9.71
C GLU A 29 0.28 29.88 -8.33
N HIS A 30 -1.00 29.53 -8.16
CA HIS A 30 -1.75 29.70 -6.91
C HIS A 30 -1.70 28.48 -5.97
N SER A 31 -1.00 27.42 -6.35
CA SER A 31 -0.90 26.23 -5.52
C SER A 31 -0.09 26.48 -4.26
N PRO A 32 -0.54 26.02 -3.09
CA PRO A 32 0.26 26.07 -1.86
C PRO A 32 1.54 25.21 -1.95
N LEU A 33 1.63 24.37 -2.97
CA LEU A 33 2.80 23.56 -3.25
C LEU A 33 3.87 24.32 -4.05
N ASN A 34 3.55 25.48 -4.57
CA ASN A 34 4.44 26.35 -5.33
C ASN A 34 4.97 27.49 -4.44
N ASP A 35 6.05 27.23 -3.73
CA ASP A 35 6.62 28.19 -2.78
C ASP A 35 7.09 29.49 -3.44
N SER A 36 7.44 29.46 -4.73
CA SER A 36 7.90 30.63 -5.49
C SER A 36 6.78 31.42 -6.16
N HIS A 37 5.57 30.84 -6.23
CA HIS A 37 4.44 31.37 -7.00
C HIS A 37 4.79 31.69 -8.48
N GLU A 38 5.82 31.01 -9.00
CA GLU A 38 6.20 31.18 -10.40
C GLU A 38 5.25 30.39 -11.31
N ARG A 39 4.78 31.07 -12.35
CA ARG A 39 3.96 30.47 -13.40
C ARG A 39 4.77 29.48 -14.24
N LEU A 40 4.19 28.37 -14.63
CA LEU A 40 4.83 27.40 -15.53
C LEU A 40 5.02 27.99 -16.92
N SER A 41 6.26 27.97 -17.42
CA SER A 41 6.53 28.27 -18.81
C SER A 41 6.00 27.18 -19.73
N ARG A 42 5.70 27.50 -20.99
CA ARG A 42 5.31 26.47 -21.99
C ARG A 42 6.33 25.38 -22.12
N ARG A 43 7.62 25.73 -22.09
CA ARG A 43 8.72 24.72 -22.17
C ARG A 43 8.74 23.81 -20.97
N THR A 44 8.54 24.35 -19.77
CA THR A 44 8.48 23.58 -18.53
C THR A 44 7.29 22.62 -18.55
N PHE A 45 6.11 23.10 -18.95
CA PHE A 45 4.91 22.27 -19.05
C PHE A 45 5.10 21.06 -20.00
N ILE A 46 5.66 21.31 -21.22
CA ILE A 46 5.90 20.23 -22.19
C ILE A 46 6.90 19.21 -21.66
N ARG A 47 7.99 19.70 -21.05
CA ARG A 47 9.00 18.82 -20.44
C ARG A 47 8.42 17.98 -19.32
N ASP A 48 7.61 18.59 -18.44
CA ASP A 48 7.01 17.92 -17.30
C ASP A 48 5.98 16.87 -17.77
N LYS A 49 5.16 17.21 -18.79
CA LYS A 49 4.27 16.24 -19.44
C LYS A 49 5.05 15.00 -19.91
N GLN A 50 6.13 15.23 -20.70
CA GLN A 50 6.96 14.14 -21.19
C GLN A 50 7.60 13.31 -20.05
N SER A 51 8.10 14.00 -19.01
CA SER A 51 8.68 13.32 -17.86
C SER A 51 7.65 12.49 -17.07
N ILE A 52 6.39 12.93 -17.01
CA ILE A 52 5.32 12.14 -16.40
C ILE A 52 5.06 10.87 -17.22
N GLU A 53 4.96 11.00 -18.55
CA GLU A 53 4.75 9.87 -19.44
C GLU A 53 5.91 8.86 -19.36
N ASP A 54 7.15 9.34 -19.35
CA ASP A 54 8.35 8.50 -19.31
C ASP A 54 8.59 7.79 -17.95
N HIS A 55 8.26 8.43 -16.82
CA HIS A 55 8.60 7.92 -15.50
C HIS A 55 7.45 7.18 -14.80
N PHE A 56 6.22 7.50 -15.16
CA PHE A 56 5.03 6.93 -14.49
C PHE A 56 4.21 6.01 -15.40
N ASP A 57 4.63 5.85 -16.66
CA ASP A 57 3.89 5.08 -17.69
C ASP A 57 2.43 5.52 -17.81
N LEU A 58 2.20 6.84 -17.70
CA LEU A 58 0.88 7.47 -17.74
C LEU A 58 0.76 8.34 -19.00
N GLU A 59 -0.29 8.19 -19.77
CA GLU A 59 -0.55 8.99 -20.98
C GLU A 59 -1.39 10.23 -20.66
N ILE A 60 -0.86 11.42 -20.98
CA ILE A 60 -1.59 12.69 -20.89
C ILE A 60 -2.12 13.05 -22.28
N GLN A 61 -3.39 12.78 -22.50
CA GLN A 61 -4.08 13.05 -23.76
C GLN A 61 -4.35 14.55 -23.93
N TYR A 62 -4.18 15.03 -25.17
CA TYR A 62 -4.57 16.38 -25.60
C TYR A 62 -5.80 16.31 -26.50
N ASP A 63 -6.85 17.06 -26.15
CA ASP A 63 -8.04 17.23 -26.98
C ASP A 63 -7.89 18.51 -27.85
N PRO A 64 -7.77 18.39 -29.18
CA PRO A 64 -7.56 19.55 -30.06
C PRO A 64 -8.83 20.40 -30.24
N VAL A 65 -10.03 19.90 -29.92
CA VAL A 65 -11.29 20.64 -30.07
C VAL A 65 -11.47 21.62 -28.91
N TYR A 66 -11.21 21.16 -27.69
CA TYR A 66 -11.37 21.95 -26.48
C TYR A 66 -10.04 22.51 -25.95
N HIS A 67 -8.92 22.16 -26.60
CA HIS A 67 -7.54 22.53 -26.18
C HIS A 67 -7.21 22.11 -24.75
N THR A 68 -7.78 21.00 -24.29
CA THR A 68 -7.62 20.49 -22.92
C THR A 68 -6.71 19.27 -22.85
N TYR A 69 -6.10 19.12 -21.68
CA TYR A 69 -5.30 17.95 -21.29
C TYR A 69 -6.04 17.17 -20.23
N SER A 70 -5.94 15.85 -20.28
CA SER A 70 -6.48 14.94 -19.26
C SER A 70 -5.66 13.66 -19.19
N LEU A 71 -5.68 12.98 -18.06
CA LEU A 71 -5.08 11.66 -17.95
C LEU A 71 -5.97 10.63 -18.65
N MET A 72 -5.39 9.76 -19.50
CA MET A 72 -6.16 8.83 -20.33
C MET A 72 -6.71 7.66 -19.51
N ASP A 73 -5.89 7.04 -18.70
CA ASP A 73 -6.26 5.86 -17.90
C ASP A 73 -6.12 6.13 -16.40
N THR A 74 -7.20 6.64 -15.80
CA THR A 74 -7.25 6.87 -14.35
C THR A 74 -7.37 5.57 -13.55
N ALA A 75 -7.71 4.43 -14.19
CA ALA A 75 -7.78 3.15 -13.51
C ALA A 75 -6.39 2.67 -13.07
N LEU A 76 -5.33 3.02 -13.79
CA LEU A 76 -3.94 2.73 -13.40
C LEU A 76 -3.58 3.36 -12.05
N LEU A 77 -4.10 4.54 -11.72
CA LEU A 77 -3.86 5.18 -10.43
C LEU A 77 -4.40 4.37 -9.24
N HIS A 78 -5.35 3.48 -9.50
CA HIS A 78 -5.97 2.63 -8.48
C HIS A 78 -5.44 1.19 -8.50
N SER A 79 -5.04 0.70 -9.67
CA SER A 79 -4.57 -0.67 -9.86
C SER A 79 -3.06 -0.84 -9.63
N ASP A 80 -2.25 0.19 -9.93
CA ASP A 80 -0.81 0.16 -9.68
C ASP A 80 -0.51 0.52 -8.22
N SER A 81 -0.14 -0.49 -7.44
CA SER A 81 0.17 -0.34 -6.02
C SER A 81 1.39 0.55 -5.76
N LEU A 82 2.39 0.52 -6.63
CA LEU A 82 3.59 1.34 -6.51
C LEU A 82 3.31 2.80 -6.81
N LEU A 83 2.61 3.08 -7.92
CA LEU A 83 2.23 4.44 -8.30
C LEU A 83 1.35 5.09 -7.22
N ARG A 84 0.36 4.36 -6.73
CA ARG A 84 -0.50 4.81 -5.62
C ARG A 84 0.33 5.12 -4.37
N TYR A 85 1.25 4.24 -3.99
CA TYR A 85 2.12 4.45 -2.85
C TYR A 85 2.98 5.71 -3.01
N LEU A 86 3.59 5.94 -4.18
CA LEU A 86 4.40 7.12 -4.46
C LEU A 86 3.60 8.43 -4.38
N LEU A 87 2.38 8.43 -4.92
CA LEU A 87 1.48 9.60 -4.83
C LEU A 87 1.07 9.89 -3.38
N GLU A 88 0.73 8.86 -2.59
CA GLU A 88 0.40 9.02 -1.17
C GLU A 88 1.61 9.51 -0.35
N GLN A 89 2.81 8.99 -0.59
CA GLN A 89 4.04 9.47 0.07
C GLN A 89 4.31 10.93 -0.25
N ASN A 90 4.09 11.35 -1.51
CA ASN A 90 4.22 12.76 -1.88
C ASN A 90 3.21 13.65 -1.13
N ARG A 91 1.94 13.22 -1.04
CA ARG A 91 0.91 13.93 -0.25
C ARG A 91 1.31 14.10 1.21
N MET A 92 1.82 13.03 1.84
CA MET A 92 2.28 13.09 3.24
C MET A 92 3.46 14.06 3.41
N THR A 93 4.40 14.08 2.45
CA THR A 93 5.52 15.02 2.46
C THR A 93 5.05 16.46 2.32
N ASP A 94 4.08 16.71 1.45
CA ASP A 94 3.50 18.04 1.24
C ASP A 94 2.71 18.50 2.48
N LEU A 95 1.91 17.63 3.08
CA LEU A 95 1.24 17.90 4.36
C LEU A 95 2.23 18.23 5.47
N ALA A 96 3.34 17.52 5.57
CA ALA A 96 4.38 17.78 6.55
C ALA A 96 5.05 19.17 6.37
N ARG A 97 5.19 19.63 5.12
CA ARG A 97 5.71 20.99 4.81
C ARG A 97 4.69 22.08 5.11
N LEU A 98 3.44 21.91 4.66
CA LEU A 98 2.34 22.85 4.93
C LEU A 98 2.06 22.97 6.44
N SER A 99 2.25 21.88 7.16
CA SER A 99 2.02 21.81 8.62
C SER A 99 3.21 22.31 9.47
N LYS A 100 4.24 22.91 8.90
CA LYS A 100 5.38 23.39 9.69
C LYS A 100 4.97 24.31 10.85
N ARG A 101 3.86 25.05 10.69
CA ARG A 101 3.19 25.83 11.74
C ARG A 101 2.22 24.98 12.60
N MET A 102 1.95 23.72 12.20
CA MET A 102 0.97 22.86 12.84
C MET A 102 1.59 21.56 13.36
N ARG A 103 2.92 21.43 13.36
CA ARG A 103 3.65 20.23 13.84
C ARG A 103 3.26 19.80 15.26
N GLU A 104 2.90 20.77 16.09
CA GLU A 104 2.44 20.50 17.45
C GLU A 104 1.01 19.90 17.50
N LYS A 105 0.27 19.98 16.40
CA LYS A 105 -1.12 19.51 16.31
C LYS A 105 -1.28 18.22 15.51
N VAL A 106 -0.21 17.76 14.84
CA VAL A 106 -0.23 16.56 13.99
C VAL A 106 0.78 15.55 14.53
N VAL A 107 0.27 14.43 15.01
CA VAL A 107 1.09 13.28 15.40
C VAL A 107 1.03 12.26 14.27
N LEU A 108 2.18 11.98 13.67
CA LEU A 108 2.32 10.93 12.66
C LEU A 108 2.89 9.68 13.33
N GLU A 109 2.38 8.52 12.93
CA GLU A 109 3.01 7.27 13.33
C GLU A 109 4.44 7.19 12.76
N PRO A 110 5.40 6.63 13.52
CA PRO A 110 6.75 6.45 13.02
C PRO A 110 6.72 5.52 11.80
N LEU A 111 7.31 5.98 10.69
CA LEU A 111 7.48 5.16 9.49
C LEU A 111 8.38 3.96 9.81
N CYS A 112 8.07 2.81 9.21
CA CYS A 112 8.95 1.65 9.26
C CYS A 112 10.34 2.03 8.73
N THR A 113 11.38 1.69 9.47
CA THR A 113 12.78 1.86 9.05
C THR A 113 13.16 0.77 8.05
N GLY A 114 14.25 0.96 7.30
CA GLY A 114 14.78 -0.04 6.35
C GLY A 114 14.63 0.33 4.88
N SER A 115 13.95 1.43 4.56
CA SER A 115 13.85 1.93 3.17
C SER A 115 15.21 2.31 2.57
N GLU A 116 16.22 2.58 3.37
CA GLU A 116 17.61 2.83 2.94
C GLU A 116 18.26 1.62 2.24
N GLN A 117 17.76 0.41 2.49
CA GLN A 117 18.25 -0.82 1.85
C GLN A 117 17.64 -1.03 0.45
N LEU A 118 16.52 -0.39 0.17
CA LEU A 118 15.73 -0.63 -1.04
C LEU A 118 16.49 -0.29 -2.34
N PRO A 119 17.21 0.82 -2.48
CA PRO A 119 17.97 1.13 -3.68
C PRO A 119 18.97 0.03 -4.05
N THR A 120 19.74 -0.45 -3.07
CA THR A 120 20.74 -1.51 -3.28
C THR A 120 20.09 -2.84 -3.71
N LEU A 121 18.90 -3.15 -3.17
CA LEU A 121 18.15 -4.34 -3.58
C LEU A 121 17.65 -4.22 -5.02
N LEU A 122 17.09 -3.06 -5.38
CA LEU A 122 16.59 -2.81 -6.75
C LEU A 122 17.72 -2.86 -7.78
N GLU A 123 18.89 -2.25 -7.49
CA GLU A 123 20.07 -2.32 -8.35
C GLU A 123 20.55 -3.77 -8.54
N ALA A 124 20.57 -4.56 -7.46
CA ALA A 124 20.96 -5.97 -7.54
C ALA A 124 19.94 -6.81 -8.33
N MET A 125 18.65 -6.52 -8.20
CA MET A 125 17.58 -7.17 -8.97
C MET A 125 17.71 -6.83 -10.46
N GLU A 126 17.93 -5.57 -10.82
CA GLU A 126 18.14 -5.13 -12.20
C GLU A 126 19.39 -5.75 -12.82
N ALA A 127 20.49 -5.81 -12.06
CA ALA A 127 21.73 -6.47 -12.49
C ALA A 127 21.62 -8.00 -12.54
N GLY A 128 20.55 -8.59 -11.99
CA GLY A 128 20.35 -10.03 -11.90
C GLY A 128 21.40 -10.73 -11.05
N VAL A 129 21.84 -10.12 -9.97
CA VAL A 129 22.85 -10.66 -9.03
C VAL A 129 22.23 -10.93 -7.66
N THR A 130 22.86 -11.84 -6.91
CA THR A 130 22.45 -12.13 -5.54
C THR A 130 22.96 -11.04 -4.58
N VAL A 131 22.33 -10.93 -3.41
CA VAL A 131 22.78 -10.06 -2.33
C VAL A 131 23.17 -10.86 -1.09
N ARG A 132 24.15 -10.39 -0.36
CA ARG A 132 24.55 -10.90 0.95
C ARG A 132 24.21 -9.84 1.99
N PHE A 133 23.64 -10.25 3.11
CA PHE A 133 23.30 -9.35 4.21
C PHE A 133 23.32 -10.12 5.53
N LYS A 134 23.35 -9.38 6.64
CA LYS A 134 23.08 -9.91 7.97
C LYS A 134 21.61 -9.69 8.29
N TYR A 135 20.98 -10.67 8.90
CA TYR A 135 19.57 -10.61 9.28
C TYR A 135 19.38 -10.98 10.75
N ILE A 136 18.66 -10.14 11.47
CA ILE A 136 18.31 -10.40 12.86
C ILE A 136 17.02 -11.20 12.88
N SER A 137 17.12 -12.50 13.18
CA SER A 137 15.97 -13.41 13.22
C SER A 137 16.03 -14.33 14.43
N ASP A 138 14.89 -14.49 15.07
CA ASP A 138 14.70 -15.46 16.14
C ASP A 138 14.28 -16.84 15.62
N ARG A 139 14.04 -16.97 14.31
CA ARG A 139 13.51 -18.16 13.66
C ARG A 139 14.33 -18.58 12.45
N THR A 140 14.54 -19.87 12.30
CA THR A 140 15.30 -20.50 11.22
C THR A 140 14.49 -20.75 9.93
N GLN A 141 13.20 -20.45 9.91
CA GLN A 141 12.34 -20.62 8.72
C GLN A 141 11.93 -19.29 8.12
N HIS A 142 12.11 -19.20 6.85
CA HIS A 142 12.10 -18.12 5.91
C HIS A 142 10.80 -17.76 5.32
N ARG A 143 10.61 -16.65 4.72
CA ARG A 143 10.64 -16.35 3.30
C ARG A 143 10.31 -14.88 3.01
N VAL A 144 9.63 -14.19 3.90
CA VAL A 144 9.46 -12.74 3.82
C VAL A 144 10.41 -12.13 4.82
N LEU A 145 11.34 -11.33 4.30
CA LEU A 145 12.39 -10.71 5.09
C LEU A 145 12.07 -9.22 5.24
N ALA A 146 11.94 -8.77 6.46
CA ALA A 146 11.70 -7.37 6.77
C ALA A 146 12.96 -6.52 6.56
N LEU A 147 12.88 -5.46 5.77
CA LEU A 147 14.02 -4.63 5.39
C LEU A 147 14.69 -3.99 6.61
N GLU A 148 13.92 -3.61 7.60
CA GLU A 148 14.42 -3.01 8.86
C GLU A 148 15.28 -3.94 9.71
N ARG A 149 15.27 -5.25 9.40
CA ARG A 149 16.11 -6.26 10.07
C ARG A 149 17.36 -6.65 9.27
N MET A 150 17.53 -6.04 8.10
CA MET A 150 18.70 -6.26 7.25
C MET A 150 19.79 -5.25 7.57
N SER A 151 21.01 -5.71 7.64
CA SER A 151 22.19 -4.87 7.75
C SER A 151 23.32 -5.39 6.88
N ASP A 152 24.31 -4.54 6.58
CA ASP A 152 25.48 -4.88 5.75
C ASP A 152 25.10 -5.48 4.40
N LEU A 153 24.09 -4.93 3.75
CA LEU A 153 23.61 -5.41 2.46
C LEU A 153 24.62 -5.10 1.36
N GLN A 154 25.07 -6.14 0.65
CA GLN A 154 26.05 -6.03 -0.40
C GLN A 154 25.66 -6.89 -1.61
N PRO A 155 25.62 -6.34 -2.83
CA PRO A 155 25.52 -7.13 -4.05
C PRO A 155 26.73 -8.07 -4.17
N THR A 156 26.52 -9.21 -4.80
CA THR A 156 27.57 -10.18 -5.09
C THR A 156 27.78 -10.34 -6.60
N ASP A 157 28.85 -11.00 -7.00
CA ASP A 157 29.11 -11.32 -8.42
C ASP A 157 28.30 -12.53 -8.90
N LEU A 158 27.56 -13.20 -8.04
CA LEU A 158 26.82 -14.41 -8.38
C LEU A 158 25.52 -14.03 -9.09
N LYS A 159 25.37 -14.51 -10.33
CA LYS A 159 24.14 -14.34 -11.11
C LYS A 159 22.98 -15.14 -10.52
N ILE A 160 21.80 -14.54 -10.49
CA ILE A 160 20.56 -15.24 -10.15
C ILE A 160 20.23 -16.20 -11.30
N LYS A 161 19.99 -17.46 -10.98
CA LYS A 161 19.33 -18.37 -11.92
C LYS A 161 17.86 -18.02 -11.92
N PRO A 162 17.26 -17.64 -13.05
CA PRO A 162 15.84 -17.34 -13.09
C PRO A 162 15.06 -18.57 -12.60
N SER A 163 14.43 -18.48 -11.46
CA SER A 163 13.32 -19.35 -11.09
C SER A 163 12.14 -19.05 -12.00
N ALA A 164 11.22 -20.00 -12.17
CA ALA A 164 10.00 -19.77 -12.92
C ALA A 164 9.40 -18.40 -12.55
N LYS A 165 8.96 -17.64 -13.56
CA LYS A 165 8.40 -16.28 -13.38
C LYS A 165 7.30 -16.33 -12.33
N MET A 166 7.63 -15.98 -11.10
CA MET A 166 6.67 -15.81 -10.02
C MET A 166 6.16 -14.37 -10.12
N ASN A 167 4.86 -14.24 -10.37
CA ASN A 167 4.21 -12.93 -10.25
C ASN A 167 3.95 -12.66 -8.76
N PRO A 168 4.50 -11.59 -8.16
CA PRO A 168 4.27 -11.28 -6.76
C PRO A 168 2.78 -11.08 -6.44
N ALA A 169 1.98 -10.53 -7.36
CA ALA A 169 0.55 -10.35 -7.17
C ALA A 169 -0.17 -11.70 -6.98
N ASP A 170 0.11 -12.68 -7.85
CA ASP A 170 -0.47 -14.01 -7.74
C ASP A 170 0.00 -14.74 -6.46
N PHE A 171 1.24 -14.48 -6.04
CA PHE A 171 1.82 -15.10 -4.85
C PHE A 171 1.15 -14.64 -3.56
N TYR A 172 0.75 -13.36 -3.47
CA TYR A 172 0.12 -12.78 -2.29
C TYR A 172 -1.40 -12.66 -2.39
N GLN A 173 -1.99 -13.09 -3.50
CA GLN A 173 -3.42 -12.92 -3.79
C GLN A 173 -4.35 -13.47 -2.69
N ASP A 174 -3.95 -14.53 -1.99
CA ASP A 174 -4.71 -15.18 -0.93
C ASP A 174 -4.16 -14.90 0.48
N CYS A 175 -3.28 -13.91 0.62
CA CYS A 175 -2.70 -13.50 1.89
C CYS A 175 -3.44 -12.28 2.46
N TYR A 176 -3.70 -12.30 3.76
CA TYR A 176 -4.20 -11.10 4.46
C TYR A 176 -3.16 -9.97 4.48
N GLY A 177 -1.91 -10.31 4.73
CA GLY A 177 -0.79 -9.38 4.79
C GLY A 177 0.39 -9.92 3.98
N ILE A 178 1.55 -9.95 4.60
CA ILE A 178 2.80 -10.34 3.93
C ILE A 178 3.25 -11.77 4.26
N ILE A 179 2.53 -12.49 5.13
CA ILE A 179 2.92 -13.83 5.55
C ILE A 179 2.26 -14.85 4.62
N HIS A 180 3.07 -15.44 3.76
CA HIS A 180 2.70 -16.58 2.94
C HIS A 180 3.32 -17.84 3.57
N ASP A 181 2.54 -18.57 4.35
CA ASP A 181 2.91 -19.84 4.96
C ASP A 181 2.40 -21.05 4.15
N ASP A 182 2.61 -22.26 4.66
CA ASP A 182 2.17 -23.50 3.99
C ASP A 182 0.67 -23.80 4.21
N SER A 183 -0.08 -22.92 4.89
CA SER A 183 -1.52 -23.08 5.04
C SER A 183 -2.24 -22.93 3.70
N LEU A 184 -3.29 -23.68 3.50
CA LEU A 184 -4.11 -23.54 2.28
C LEU A 184 -5.14 -22.43 2.48
N PRO A 185 -5.39 -21.61 1.42
CA PRO A 185 -6.44 -20.62 1.45
C PRO A 185 -7.80 -21.29 1.62
N GLN A 186 -8.65 -20.68 2.41
CA GLN A 186 -9.98 -21.20 2.72
C GLN A 186 -11.00 -20.09 2.92
N LYS A 187 -12.26 -20.40 2.68
CA LYS A 187 -13.35 -19.47 2.96
C LYS A 187 -13.61 -19.43 4.46
N ILE A 188 -13.31 -18.30 5.07
CA ILE A 188 -13.50 -18.06 6.51
C ILE A 188 -14.71 -17.16 6.68
N ARG A 189 -15.68 -17.59 7.51
CA ARG A 189 -16.84 -16.77 7.88
C ARG A 189 -16.64 -16.21 9.27
N ILE A 190 -16.83 -14.92 9.39
CA ILE A 190 -16.71 -14.18 10.64
C ILE A 190 -18.00 -13.43 10.92
N LYS A 191 -18.41 -13.39 12.17
CA LYS A 191 -19.48 -12.55 12.66
C LYS A 191 -18.89 -11.36 13.41
N VAL A 192 -19.30 -10.17 13.02
CA VAL A 192 -18.80 -8.89 13.55
C VAL A 192 -19.93 -8.21 14.28
N TYR A 193 -19.66 -7.66 15.45
CA TYR A 193 -20.65 -7.09 16.34
C TYR A 193 -20.49 -5.58 16.52
N GLY A 194 -21.61 -4.91 16.73
CA GLY A 194 -21.69 -3.51 17.12
C GLY A 194 -21.06 -2.52 16.13
N PRO A 195 -20.40 -1.47 16.62
CA PRO A 195 -19.79 -0.44 15.78
C PRO A 195 -18.69 -0.97 14.85
N GLN A 196 -18.09 -2.14 15.18
CA GLN A 196 -17.04 -2.76 14.38
C GLN A 196 -17.53 -3.16 12.99
N VAL A 197 -18.84 -3.36 12.80
CA VAL A 197 -19.44 -3.68 11.50
C VAL A 197 -19.11 -2.60 10.47
N GLU A 198 -19.31 -1.32 10.81
CA GLU A 198 -19.02 -0.22 9.89
C GLU A 198 -17.53 -0.07 9.60
N TYR A 199 -16.68 -0.37 10.59
CA TYR A 199 -15.23 -0.38 10.38
C TYR A 199 -14.82 -1.46 9.37
N VAL A 200 -15.32 -2.69 9.53
CA VAL A 200 -15.01 -3.82 8.63
C VAL A 200 -15.59 -3.61 7.21
N ARG A 201 -16.69 -2.86 7.07
CA ARG A 201 -17.21 -2.42 5.77
C ARG A 201 -16.29 -1.43 5.09
N SER A 202 -15.79 -0.44 5.82
CA SER A 202 -14.94 0.62 5.29
C SER A 202 -13.49 0.19 5.07
N VAL A 203 -13.00 -0.76 5.87
CA VAL A 203 -11.65 -1.32 5.80
C VAL A 203 -11.74 -2.85 5.75
N PRO A 204 -12.01 -3.43 4.58
CA PRO A 204 -12.11 -4.88 4.41
C PRO A 204 -10.82 -5.59 4.81
N PHE A 205 -10.92 -6.77 5.39
CA PHE A 205 -9.77 -7.63 5.69
C PHE A 205 -9.02 -8.05 4.43
N HIS A 206 -9.74 -8.26 3.34
CA HIS A 206 -9.17 -8.70 2.08
C HIS A 206 -10.12 -8.35 0.93
N GLU A 207 -9.61 -8.24 -0.30
CA GLU A 207 -10.40 -7.92 -1.49
C GLU A 207 -11.52 -8.94 -1.77
N SER A 208 -11.34 -10.19 -1.32
CA SER A 208 -12.36 -11.25 -1.43
C SER A 208 -13.48 -11.14 -0.40
N GLN A 209 -13.49 -10.10 0.44
CA GLN A 209 -14.51 -9.94 1.47
C GLN A 209 -15.90 -9.73 0.89
N VAL A 210 -16.85 -10.52 1.36
CA VAL A 210 -18.26 -10.40 1.01
C VAL A 210 -19.09 -10.37 2.28
N GLU A 211 -20.00 -9.40 2.39
CA GLU A 211 -21.02 -9.40 3.43
C GLU A 211 -22.14 -10.37 3.04
N GLU A 212 -22.35 -11.40 3.84
CA GLU A 212 -23.33 -12.48 3.59
C GLU A 212 -24.66 -12.26 4.31
N GLU A 213 -24.63 -11.63 5.47
CA GLU A 213 -25.79 -11.46 6.33
C GLU A 213 -25.67 -10.18 7.15
N GLN A 214 -26.79 -9.47 7.33
CA GLN A 214 -26.90 -8.34 8.24
C GLN A 214 -28.06 -8.61 9.23
N GLY A 215 -27.79 -8.42 10.52
CA GLY A 215 -28.78 -8.51 11.58
C GLY A 215 -28.79 -7.29 12.49
N ASP A 216 -29.61 -7.34 13.52
CA ASP A 216 -29.63 -6.26 14.53
C ASP A 216 -28.37 -6.30 15.39
N GLY A 217 -27.53 -5.30 15.23
CA GLY A 217 -26.25 -5.17 15.95
C GLY A 217 -25.13 -6.11 15.50
N TYR A 218 -25.25 -6.78 14.35
CA TYR A 218 -24.16 -7.59 13.77
C TYR A 218 -24.23 -7.70 12.25
N ALA A 219 -23.13 -8.11 11.64
CA ALA A 219 -23.07 -8.59 10.26
C ALA A 219 -22.17 -9.83 10.16
N VAL A 220 -22.40 -10.65 9.15
CA VAL A 220 -21.56 -11.81 8.81
C VAL A 220 -20.84 -11.54 7.51
N PHE A 221 -19.52 -11.66 7.55
CA PHE A 221 -18.66 -11.54 6.40
C PHE A 221 -17.98 -12.87 6.09
N SER A 222 -17.71 -13.11 4.83
CA SER A 222 -16.80 -14.16 4.40
C SER A 222 -15.60 -13.57 3.70
N VAL A 223 -14.43 -14.18 3.91
CA VAL A 223 -13.18 -13.87 3.23
C VAL A 223 -12.53 -15.15 2.74
N PHE A 224 -11.83 -15.11 1.61
CA PHE A 224 -11.08 -16.25 1.09
C PHE A 224 -9.59 -15.95 1.23
N VAL A 225 -8.96 -16.46 2.30
CA VAL A 225 -7.56 -16.16 2.63
C VAL A 225 -6.88 -17.36 3.29
N ARG A 226 -5.54 -17.31 3.32
CA ARG A 226 -4.74 -18.19 4.19
C ARG A 226 -4.94 -17.77 5.64
N PRO A 227 -5.21 -18.69 6.56
CA PRO A 227 -5.31 -18.39 7.99
C PRO A 227 -3.91 -18.24 8.62
N SER A 228 -3.09 -17.39 8.01
CA SER A 228 -1.72 -17.06 8.42
C SER A 228 -1.67 -16.38 9.78
N TYR A 229 -0.47 -16.29 10.34
CA TYR A 229 -0.26 -15.68 11.66
C TYR A 229 -0.79 -14.23 11.74
N ASP A 230 -0.54 -13.42 10.72
CA ASP A 230 -0.99 -12.02 10.66
C ASP A 230 -2.52 -11.90 10.59
N PHE A 231 -3.18 -12.79 9.84
CA PHE A 231 -4.65 -12.83 9.82
C PHE A 231 -5.24 -13.24 11.19
N VAL A 232 -4.68 -14.26 11.83
CA VAL A 232 -5.07 -14.65 13.18
C VAL A 232 -4.87 -13.51 14.17
N GLN A 233 -3.72 -12.85 14.11
CA GLN A 233 -3.42 -11.68 14.94
C GLN A 233 -4.45 -10.57 14.75
N GLN A 234 -4.83 -10.28 13.51
CA GLN A 234 -5.84 -9.28 13.21
C GLN A 234 -7.22 -9.65 13.76
N LEU A 235 -7.63 -10.91 13.67
CA LEU A 235 -8.88 -11.36 14.27
C LEU A 235 -8.88 -11.18 15.79
N LEU A 236 -7.81 -11.58 16.46
CA LEU A 236 -7.67 -11.45 17.92
C LEU A 236 -7.53 -9.99 18.38
N TRP A 237 -7.01 -9.11 17.54
CA TRP A 237 -6.95 -7.66 17.79
C TRP A 237 -8.34 -7.05 17.97
N ASN A 238 -9.34 -7.58 17.29
CA ASN A 238 -10.73 -7.13 17.38
C ASN A 238 -11.47 -7.63 18.64
N ARG A 239 -10.78 -8.42 19.47
CA ARG A 239 -11.29 -8.87 20.78
C ARG A 239 -12.65 -9.57 20.68
N GLU A 240 -13.60 -9.22 21.57
CA GLU A 240 -14.96 -9.76 21.64
C GLU A 240 -15.88 -9.33 20.50
N GLN A 241 -15.42 -8.41 19.66
CA GLN A 241 -16.24 -7.86 18.57
C GLN A 241 -16.25 -8.72 17.32
N ILE A 242 -15.40 -9.75 17.26
CA ILE A 242 -15.35 -10.70 16.14
C ILE A 242 -15.41 -12.15 16.65
N GLU A 243 -16.24 -12.93 15.97
CA GLU A 243 -16.34 -14.38 16.17
C GLU A 243 -16.08 -15.11 14.85
N VAL A 244 -15.23 -16.13 14.85
CA VAL A 244 -15.06 -17.04 13.72
C VAL A 244 -16.18 -18.08 13.73
N LEU A 245 -16.97 -18.12 12.66
CA LEU A 245 -18.07 -19.08 12.51
C LEU A 245 -17.63 -20.38 11.84
N SER A 246 -16.84 -20.27 10.77
CA SER A 246 -16.34 -21.41 9.99
C SER A 246 -15.04 -21.07 9.28
N PRO A 247 -14.25 -22.06 8.83
CA PRO A 247 -14.47 -23.50 9.02
C PRO A 247 -14.20 -23.95 10.47
N GLU A 248 -14.77 -25.09 10.85
CA GLU A 248 -14.72 -25.58 12.23
C GLU A 248 -13.28 -25.79 12.74
N GLY A 249 -12.38 -26.29 11.91
CA GLY A 249 -10.97 -26.48 12.27
C GLY A 249 -10.30 -25.17 12.65
N PHE A 250 -10.49 -24.11 11.87
CA PHE A 250 -9.95 -22.78 12.15
C PHE A 250 -10.62 -22.15 13.39
N ARG A 251 -11.94 -22.29 13.51
CA ARG A 251 -12.66 -21.85 14.71
C ARG A 251 -12.11 -22.49 15.98
N ASN A 252 -11.86 -23.80 15.95
CA ASN A 252 -11.29 -24.54 17.09
C ASN A 252 -9.85 -24.10 17.41
N GLN A 253 -9.05 -23.74 16.40
CA GLN A 253 -7.72 -23.14 16.60
C GLN A 253 -7.82 -21.83 17.38
N ILE A 254 -8.71 -20.91 17.00
CA ILE A 254 -8.94 -19.65 17.72
C ILE A 254 -9.41 -19.91 19.15
N ILE A 255 -10.36 -20.83 19.35
CA ILE A 255 -10.83 -21.21 20.69
C ILE A 255 -9.67 -21.73 21.55
N GLY A 256 -8.79 -22.54 20.98
CA GLY A 256 -7.60 -23.03 21.67
C GLY A 256 -6.68 -21.92 22.15
N MET A 257 -6.42 -20.94 21.29
CA MET A 257 -5.61 -19.76 21.62
C MET A 257 -6.26 -18.93 22.74
N LEU A 258 -7.55 -18.66 22.65
CA LEU A 258 -8.29 -17.92 23.67
C LEU A 258 -8.26 -18.62 25.03
N ARG A 259 -8.38 -19.94 25.07
CA ARG A 259 -8.26 -20.73 26.32
C ARG A 259 -6.86 -20.64 26.91
N GLN A 260 -5.82 -20.71 26.08
CA GLN A 260 -4.44 -20.54 26.54
C GLN A 260 -4.21 -19.12 27.07
N MET A 261 -4.76 -18.10 26.41
CA MET A 261 -4.68 -16.73 26.90
C MET A 261 -5.37 -16.60 28.26
N LEU A 262 -6.62 -17.08 28.36
CA LEU A 262 -7.39 -17.04 29.61
C LEU A 262 -6.66 -17.75 30.75
N GLY A 263 -6.07 -18.91 30.49
CA GLY A 263 -5.31 -19.68 31.50
C GLY A 263 -4.06 -19.00 32.04
N ARG A 264 -3.61 -17.89 31.43
CA ARG A 264 -2.52 -17.06 31.97
C ARG A 264 -3.02 -16.00 32.96
N TYR A 265 -4.31 -15.69 32.95
CA TYR A 265 -4.93 -14.67 33.82
C TYR A 265 -5.72 -15.31 34.96
N VAL A 266 -6.17 -16.54 34.77
CA VAL A 266 -6.94 -17.29 35.78
C VAL A 266 -6.03 -18.38 36.30
N PRO A 267 -5.59 -18.32 37.58
CA PRO A 267 -4.72 -19.30 38.19
C PRO A 267 -5.43 -20.67 38.37
#